data_ffa63f23691415e6831e50343745ce54
#
_entry.id   ffa63f23691415e6831e50343745ce54
#
_cell.length_a   1.000
_cell.length_b   1.000
_cell.length_c   1.000
_cell.angle_alpha   90.00
_cell.angle_beta   90.00
_cell.angle_gamma   90.00
#
_symmetry.space_group_name_H-M   'P 1'
#
loop_
_entity.id
_entity.type
_entity.pdbx_description
1 polymer ?
#
loop_
_entity_poly.entity_id
_entity_poly.type
_entity_poly.pdbx_seq_one_letter_code
_entity_poly.pdbx_strand_id
1 'polypeptide(L)'
;HKPKVIVLDEPTAGVDVELRQTLWQFIARLNREGSTVLLTTHYLEEAEALCGRIAMIKRGQVVALEKTSVLLSRASSNVLRFKTDSQLPAALAAKARITGRVVQLPAHSAAEVENILAAVRQAGAVVEDIEIRKADLEDVFLDVMAKASESPSQASDAATGVSS
;
A
#
# COMPACT_ATOMS: atom_id res chain seq x y z
N HIS A 1 7.33 -35.53 -2.96
CA HIS A 1 6.41 -34.84 -3.87
C HIS A 1 6.87 -33.39 -4.00
N LYS A 2 7.24 -32.99 -5.22
CA LYS A 2 7.67 -31.60 -5.51
C LYS A 2 6.65 -31.00 -6.49
N PRO A 3 5.59 -30.34 -5.99
CA PRO A 3 4.58 -29.75 -6.86
C PRO A 3 5.16 -28.54 -7.60
N LYS A 4 4.74 -28.36 -8.85
CA LYS A 4 5.12 -27.18 -9.65
C LYS A 4 4.41 -25.90 -9.20
N VAL A 5 3.21 -26.05 -8.63
CA VAL A 5 2.39 -24.93 -8.12
C VAL A 5 1.93 -25.26 -6.70
N ILE A 6 2.07 -24.29 -5.82
CA ILE A 6 1.65 -24.36 -4.43
C ILE A 6 0.70 -23.18 -4.20
N VAL A 7 -0.48 -23.45 -3.65
CA VAL A 7 -1.44 -22.40 -3.25
C VAL A 7 -1.53 -22.37 -1.74
N LEU A 8 -1.32 -21.20 -1.15
CA LEU A 8 -1.36 -20.96 0.28
C LEU A 8 -2.37 -19.87 0.57
N ASP A 9 -3.33 -20.17 1.42
CA ASP A 9 -4.34 -19.22 1.85
C ASP A 9 -4.00 -18.74 3.27
N GLU A 10 -3.67 -17.45 3.38
CA GLU A 10 -3.26 -16.78 4.62
C GLU A 10 -2.25 -17.59 5.48
N PRO A 11 -1.08 -17.98 4.93
CA PRO A 11 -0.23 -19.00 5.53
C PRO A 11 0.32 -18.62 6.92
N THR A 12 0.33 -17.34 7.27
CA THR A 12 0.85 -16.84 8.55
C THR A 12 -0.22 -16.24 9.48
N ALA A 13 -1.51 -16.43 9.14
CA ALA A 13 -2.59 -15.93 9.98
C ALA A 13 -2.57 -16.59 11.38
N GLY A 14 -2.58 -15.77 12.42
CA GLY A 14 -2.57 -16.25 13.80
C GLY A 14 -1.24 -16.83 14.29
N VAL A 15 -0.17 -16.68 13.52
CA VAL A 15 1.17 -17.19 13.86
C VAL A 15 1.99 -16.08 14.55
N ASP A 16 2.77 -16.43 15.56
CA ASP A 16 3.70 -15.50 16.21
C ASP A 16 4.81 -15.03 15.26
N VAL A 17 5.51 -13.96 15.65
CA VAL A 17 6.51 -13.28 14.79
C VAL A 17 7.68 -14.20 14.41
N GLU A 18 8.17 -15.03 15.35
CA GLU A 18 9.34 -15.88 15.12
C GLU A 18 9.01 -17.03 14.16
N LEU A 19 7.86 -17.68 14.36
CA LEU A 19 7.39 -18.73 13.47
C LEU A 19 7.01 -18.18 12.09
N ARG A 20 6.46 -16.95 12.03
CA ARG A 20 6.18 -16.25 10.74
C ARG A 20 7.44 -16.11 9.90
N GLN A 21 8.54 -15.64 10.47
CA GLN A 21 9.80 -15.51 9.76
C GLN A 21 10.34 -16.86 9.26
N THR A 22 10.19 -17.91 10.05
CA THR A 22 10.56 -19.26 9.65
C THR A 22 9.74 -19.75 8.46
N LEU A 23 8.42 -19.51 8.46
CA LEU A 23 7.53 -19.83 7.34
C LEU A 23 7.88 -19.03 6.08
N TRP A 24 8.21 -17.75 6.20
CA TRP A 24 8.65 -16.93 5.08
C TRP A 24 9.91 -17.49 4.43
N GLN A 25 10.90 -17.87 5.23
CA GLN A 25 12.13 -18.51 4.72
C GLN A 25 11.82 -19.83 3.99
N PHE A 26 10.89 -20.62 4.53
CA PHE A 26 10.47 -21.87 3.91
C PHE A 26 9.77 -21.64 2.57
N ILE A 27 8.82 -20.69 2.49
CA ILE A 27 8.12 -20.33 1.25
C ILE A 27 9.11 -19.80 0.20
N ALA A 28 10.01 -18.92 0.58
CA ALA A 28 11.05 -18.40 -0.30
C ALA A 28 11.98 -19.52 -0.82
N ARG A 29 12.27 -20.52 0.00
CA ARG A 29 13.06 -21.71 -0.42
C ARG A 29 12.31 -22.53 -1.45
N LEU A 30 11.02 -22.82 -1.24
CA LEU A 30 10.20 -23.57 -2.21
C LEU A 30 10.18 -22.89 -3.58
N ASN A 31 10.07 -21.56 -3.60
CA ASN A 31 10.11 -20.79 -4.84
C ASN A 31 11.49 -20.88 -5.52
N ARG A 32 12.61 -20.77 -4.78
CA ARG A 32 13.97 -20.93 -5.31
C ARG A 32 14.23 -22.35 -5.84
N GLU A 33 13.57 -23.37 -5.29
CA GLU A 33 13.64 -24.76 -5.74
C GLU A 33 12.79 -25.02 -6.99
N GLY A 34 12.13 -23.99 -7.54
CA GLY A 34 11.42 -24.05 -8.82
C GLY A 34 9.90 -24.21 -8.71
N SER A 35 9.31 -24.17 -7.50
CA SER A 35 7.86 -24.13 -7.34
C SER A 35 7.33 -22.72 -7.56
N THR A 36 6.21 -22.59 -8.29
CA THR A 36 5.44 -21.36 -8.33
C THR A 36 4.54 -21.31 -7.08
N VAL A 37 4.67 -20.26 -6.27
CA VAL A 37 3.84 -20.07 -5.08
C VAL A 37 2.82 -18.98 -5.35
N LEU A 38 1.53 -19.29 -5.17
CA LEU A 38 0.43 -18.35 -5.12
C LEU A 38 -0.02 -18.29 -3.65
N LEU A 39 0.05 -17.11 -3.05
CA LEU A 39 -0.44 -16.93 -1.68
C LEU A 39 -1.48 -15.81 -1.61
N THR A 40 -2.46 -15.96 -0.73
CA THR A 40 -3.33 -14.88 -0.30
C THR A 40 -2.89 -14.40 1.07
N THR A 41 -2.94 -13.11 1.30
CA THR A 41 -2.63 -12.51 2.60
C THR A 41 -3.29 -11.14 2.75
N HIS A 42 -3.62 -10.76 3.97
CA HIS A 42 -3.99 -9.40 4.33
C HIS A 42 -2.82 -8.65 5.01
N TYR A 43 -1.68 -9.31 5.19
CA TYR A 43 -0.45 -8.69 5.71
C TYR A 43 0.38 -8.16 4.54
N LEU A 44 0.40 -6.85 4.36
CA LEU A 44 1.11 -6.19 3.26
C LEU A 44 2.63 -6.39 3.34
N GLU A 45 3.17 -6.45 4.57
CA GLU A 45 4.58 -6.78 4.82
C GLU A 45 4.95 -8.18 4.28
N GLU A 46 4.07 -9.18 4.45
CA GLU A 46 4.27 -10.53 3.89
C GLU A 46 4.29 -10.51 2.36
N ALA A 47 3.33 -9.80 1.76
CA ALA A 47 3.25 -9.64 0.31
C ALA A 47 4.51 -8.94 -0.24
N GLU A 48 4.99 -7.90 0.43
CA GLU A 48 6.20 -7.16 0.05
C GLU A 48 7.45 -8.05 0.14
N ALA A 49 7.58 -8.82 1.23
CA ALA A 49 8.75 -9.65 1.49
C ALA A 49 8.85 -10.89 0.57
N LEU A 50 7.72 -11.51 0.22
CA LEU A 50 7.70 -12.81 -0.46
C LEU A 50 7.32 -12.74 -1.94
N CYS A 51 6.52 -11.76 -2.36
CA CYS A 51 5.90 -11.76 -3.67
C CYS A 51 6.66 -10.91 -4.69
N GLY A 52 7.07 -11.52 -5.80
CA GLY A 52 7.62 -10.77 -6.94
C GLY A 52 6.54 -10.03 -7.75
N ARG A 53 5.28 -10.46 -7.66
CA ARG A 53 4.10 -9.81 -8.27
C ARG A 53 2.95 -9.84 -7.28
N ILE A 54 2.16 -8.77 -7.26
CA ILE A 54 1.02 -8.60 -6.35
C ILE A 54 -0.22 -8.27 -7.17
N ALA A 55 -1.32 -8.96 -6.87
CA ALA A 55 -2.67 -8.62 -7.29
C ALA A 55 -3.42 -8.01 -6.11
N MET A 56 -3.92 -6.79 -6.25
CA MET A 56 -4.80 -6.17 -5.26
C MET A 56 -6.24 -6.36 -5.69
N ILE A 57 -7.06 -6.87 -4.76
CA ILE A 57 -8.46 -7.20 -5.03
C ILE A 57 -9.37 -6.30 -4.20
N LYS A 58 -10.40 -5.74 -4.83
CA LYS A 58 -11.43 -4.96 -4.18
C LYS A 58 -12.80 -5.40 -4.70
N ARG A 59 -13.69 -5.78 -3.79
CA ARG A 59 -15.06 -6.25 -4.14
C ARG A 59 -15.06 -7.33 -5.22
N GLY A 60 -14.12 -8.29 -5.14
CA GLY A 60 -14.00 -9.39 -6.10
C GLY A 60 -13.35 -9.01 -7.44
N GLN A 61 -12.91 -7.78 -7.63
CA GLN A 61 -12.23 -7.31 -8.85
C GLN A 61 -10.76 -7.04 -8.60
N VAL A 62 -9.92 -7.39 -9.56
CA VAL A 62 -8.49 -7.04 -9.53
C VAL A 62 -8.36 -5.57 -9.90
N VAL A 63 -7.94 -4.75 -8.94
CA VAL A 63 -7.76 -3.30 -9.12
C VAL A 63 -6.30 -2.93 -9.42
N ALA A 64 -5.36 -3.82 -9.14
CA ALA A 64 -3.96 -3.71 -9.56
C ALA A 64 -3.35 -5.11 -9.73
N LEU A 65 -2.48 -5.29 -10.72
CA LEU A 65 -1.66 -6.50 -10.91
C LEU A 65 -0.31 -6.08 -11.49
N GLU A 66 0.70 -6.06 -10.65
CA GLU A 66 2.01 -5.52 -11.00
C GLU A 66 3.15 -6.25 -10.28
N LYS A 67 4.39 -6.01 -10.73
CA LYS A 67 5.58 -6.40 -9.98
C LYS A 67 5.67 -5.58 -8.69
N THR A 68 6.07 -6.20 -7.59
CA THR A 68 6.25 -5.53 -6.29
C THR A 68 7.16 -4.31 -6.40
N SER A 69 8.28 -4.42 -7.12
CA SER A 69 9.21 -3.30 -7.36
C SER A 69 8.58 -2.14 -8.12
N VAL A 70 7.65 -2.41 -9.06
CA VAL A 70 6.93 -1.37 -9.81
C VAL A 70 5.90 -0.69 -8.93
N LEU A 71 5.18 -1.43 -8.10
CA LEU A 71 4.24 -0.86 -7.12
C LEU A 71 4.98 0.09 -6.16
N LEU A 72 6.08 -0.35 -5.58
CA LEU A 72 6.88 0.46 -4.66
C LEU A 72 7.51 1.68 -5.35
N SER A 73 7.88 1.59 -6.63
CA SER A 73 8.44 2.74 -7.36
C SER A 73 7.39 3.79 -7.73
N ARG A 74 6.11 3.44 -7.79
CA ARG A 74 4.98 4.36 -8.01
C ARG A 74 4.58 5.12 -6.74
N ALA A 75 4.92 4.58 -5.57
CA ALA A 75 4.76 5.31 -4.33
C ALA A 75 5.68 6.52 -4.31
N SER A 76 5.25 7.57 -3.64
CA SER A 76 6.13 8.72 -3.36
C SER A 76 7.43 8.21 -2.74
N SER A 77 8.56 8.76 -3.19
CA SER A 77 9.88 8.29 -2.76
C SER A 77 10.04 8.31 -1.24
N ASN A 78 9.37 9.24 -0.55
CA ASN A 78 9.36 9.37 0.90
C ASN A 78 7.97 9.75 1.40
N VAL A 79 7.72 9.42 2.66
CA VAL A 79 6.55 9.85 3.44
C VAL A 79 7.06 10.65 4.62
N LEU A 80 6.66 11.93 4.69
CA LEU A 80 6.84 12.76 5.86
C LEU A 80 5.75 12.44 6.87
N ARG A 81 6.14 12.00 8.06
CA ARG A 81 5.25 11.71 9.18
C ARG A 81 5.58 12.65 10.34
N PHE A 82 4.57 13.24 10.95
CA PHE A 82 4.73 14.06 12.16
C PHE A 82 3.45 14.06 12.99
N LYS A 83 3.52 14.53 14.21
CA LYS A 83 2.36 14.74 15.09
C LYS A 83 2.04 16.23 15.22
N THR A 84 0.75 16.56 15.24
CA THR A 84 0.24 17.91 15.55
C THR A 84 -1.17 17.84 16.11
N ASP A 85 -1.51 18.80 16.97
CA ASP A 85 -2.88 19.02 17.44
C ASP A 85 -3.59 20.15 16.66
N SER A 86 -2.86 20.83 15.79
CA SER A 86 -3.34 21.97 15.04
C SER A 86 -3.96 21.57 13.70
N GLN A 87 -4.87 22.37 13.19
CA GLN A 87 -5.38 22.21 11.85
C GLN A 87 -4.30 22.48 10.80
N LEU A 88 -4.24 21.61 9.80
CA LEU A 88 -3.35 21.80 8.66
C LEU A 88 -3.92 22.83 7.68
N PRO A 89 -3.05 23.55 6.95
CA PRO A 89 -3.48 24.31 5.77
C PRO A 89 -4.30 23.43 4.82
N ALA A 90 -5.39 23.97 4.26
CA ALA A 90 -6.32 23.20 3.42
C ALA A 90 -5.64 22.46 2.25
N ALA A 91 -4.65 23.08 1.63
CA ALA A 91 -3.87 22.50 0.53
C ALA A 91 -3.06 21.26 0.96
N LEU A 92 -2.60 21.21 2.21
CA LEU A 92 -1.89 20.06 2.77
C LEU A 92 -2.89 19.02 3.29
N ALA A 93 -3.96 19.45 3.95
CA ALA A 93 -5.00 18.55 4.45
C ALA A 93 -5.63 17.70 3.34
N ALA A 94 -5.80 18.25 2.14
CA ALA A 94 -6.32 17.53 0.97
C ALA A 94 -5.42 16.36 0.50
N LYS A 95 -4.13 16.41 0.82
CA LYS A 95 -3.13 15.40 0.44
C LYS A 95 -2.68 14.55 1.64
N ALA A 96 -3.06 14.97 2.85
CA ALA A 96 -2.62 14.34 4.09
C ALA A 96 -3.49 13.14 4.44
N ARG A 97 -2.84 12.10 4.93
CA ARG A 97 -3.51 11.05 5.69
C ARG A 97 -3.38 11.38 7.17
N ILE A 98 -4.52 11.55 7.85
CA ILE A 98 -4.57 11.97 9.24
C ILE A 98 -5.21 10.85 10.07
N THR A 99 -4.50 10.40 11.10
CA THR A 99 -4.98 9.39 12.05
C THR A 99 -4.72 9.91 13.47
N GLY A 100 -5.76 10.41 14.14
CA GLY A 100 -5.60 11.12 15.42
C GLY A 100 -4.71 12.35 15.26
N ARG A 101 -3.59 12.39 16.02
CA ARG A 101 -2.58 13.47 15.95
C ARG A 101 -1.53 13.24 14.84
N VAL A 102 -1.48 12.03 14.26
CA VAL A 102 -0.47 11.65 13.27
C VAL A 102 -0.88 12.11 11.89
N VAL A 103 -0.01 12.87 11.25
CA VAL A 103 -0.14 13.33 9.87
C VAL A 103 0.91 12.64 9.01
N GLN A 104 0.51 12.14 7.86
CA GLN A 104 1.38 11.58 6.86
C GLN A 104 1.15 12.28 5.52
N LEU A 105 2.23 12.73 4.91
CA LEU A 105 2.21 13.43 3.62
C LEU A 105 3.26 12.84 2.69
N PRO A 106 2.92 12.61 1.41
CA PRO A 106 3.92 12.23 0.42
C PRO A 106 4.91 13.39 0.20
N ALA A 107 6.19 13.06 0.08
CA ALA A 107 7.24 14.03 -0.22
C ALA A 107 8.28 13.41 -1.17
N HIS A 108 8.53 14.06 -2.32
CA HIS A 108 9.42 13.51 -3.35
C HIS A 108 10.87 13.99 -3.20
N SER A 109 11.10 15.02 -2.39
CA SER A 109 12.44 15.61 -2.18
C SER A 109 12.58 16.23 -0.80
N ALA A 110 13.81 16.49 -0.38
CA ALA A 110 14.09 17.22 0.85
C ALA A 110 13.49 18.65 0.82
N ALA A 111 13.56 19.33 -0.33
CA ALA A 111 12.98 20.65 -0.49
C ALA A 111 11.44 20.64 -0.31
N GLU A 112 10.76 19.59 -0.77
CA GLU A 112 9.34 19.43 -0.53
C GLU A 112 9.01 19.22 0.95
N VAL A 113 9.81 18.42 1.66
CA VAL A 113 9.69 18.26 3.12
C VAL A 113 9.84 19.60 3.83
N GLU A 114 10.85 20.40 3.46
CA GLU A 114 11.07 21.73 4.04
C GLU A 114 9.88 22.66 3.78
N ASN A 115 9.35 22.67 2.55
CA ASN A 115 8.18 23.48 2.18
C ASN A 115 6.93 23.07 2.97
N ILE A 116 6.68 21.77 3.14
CA ILE A 116 5.55 21.26 3.94
C ILE A 116 5.69 21.71 5.39
N LEU A 117 6.87 21.52 6.01
CA LEU A 117 7.10 21.91 7.38
C LEU A 117 7.03 23.41 7.58
N ALA A 118 7.53 24.21 6.63
CA ALA A 118 7.41 25.68 6.64
C ALA A 118 5.94 26.12 6.61
N ALA A 119 5.13 25.56 5.70
CA ALA A 119 3.71 25.88 5.58
C ALA A 119 2.93 25.53 6.86
N VAL A 120 3.23 24.37 7.47
CA VAL A 120 2.60 23.94 8.73
C VAL A 120 2.94 24.89 9.86
N ARG A 121 4.23 25.30 9.98
CA ARG A 121 4.68 26.26 11.01
C ARG A 121 4.10 27.66 10.79
N GLN A 122 4.03 28.15 9.54
CA GLN A 122 3.42 29.43 9.22
C GLN A 122 1.94 29.49 9.58
N ALA A 123 1.24 28.35 9.54
CA ALA A 123 -0.13 28.23 10.02
C ALA A 123 -0.25 28.20 11.56
N GLY A 124 0.86 28.35 12.28
CA GLY A 124 0.90 28.34 13.75
C GLY A 124 0.84 26.94 14.38
N ALA A 125 0.99 25.91 13.59
CA ALA A 125 0.97 24.55 14.09
C ALA A 125 2.32 24.14 14.73
N VAL A 126 2.24 23.48 15.88
CA VAL A 126 3.37 22.83 16.53
C VAL A 126 3.54 21.45 15.93
N VAL A 127 4.77 21.13 15.54
CA VAL A 127 5.12 19.84 14.92
C VAL A 127 6.00 19.06 15.87
N GLU A 128 5.60 17.83 16.16
CA GLU A 128 6.30 16.88 17.03
C GLU A 128 6.60 15.59 16.29
N ASP A 129 7.59 14.83 16.75
CA ASP A 129 7.92 13.49 16.27
C ASP A 129 8.06 13.39 14.73
N ILE A 130 8.91 14.23 14.15
CA ILE A 130 9.14 14.24 12.70
C ILE A 130 9.93 13.01 12.28
N GLU A 131 9.39 12.29 11.32
CA GLU A 131 10.00 11.12 10.69
C GLU A 131 9.88 11.23 9.18
N ILE A 132 10.95 10.87 8.47
CA ILE A 132 10.94 10.72 7.02
C ILE A 132 11.29 9.26 6.73
N ARG A 133 10.34 8.53 6.12
CA ARG A 133 10.54 7.12 5.75
C ARG A 133 10.31 6.91 4.26
N LYS A 134 10.84 5.84 3.72
CA LYS A 134 10.44 5.41 2.37
C LYS A 134 8.99 4.92 2.41
N ALA A 135 8.28 5.16 1.32
CA ALA A 135 6.96 4.58 1.14
C ALA A 135 7.07 3.05 1.03
N ASP A 136 6.14 2.36 1.66
CA ASP A 136 6.00 0.91 1.66
C ASP A 136 4.75 0.47 0.87
N LEU A 137 4.51 -0.84 0.85
CA LEU A 137 3.36 -1.39 0.14
C LEU A 137 2.02 -0.95 0.76
N GLU A 138 1.99 -0.58 2.05
CA GLU A 138 0.78 -0.06 2.70
C GLU A 138 0.36 1.30 2.10
N ASP A 139 1.33 2.18 1.86
CA ASP A 139 1.07 3.47 1.21
C ASP A 139 0.52 3.28 -0.20
N VAL A 140 1.13 2.37 -0.98
CA VAL A 140 0.66 2.02 -2.32
C VAL A 140 -0.75 1.45 -2.29
N PHE A 141 -1.01 0.52 -1.39
CA PHE A 141 -2.31 -0.14 -1.25
C PHE A 141 -3.41 0.89 -0.96
N LEU A 142 -3.18 1.80 -0.04
CA LEU A 142 -4.15 2.82 0.33
C LEU A 142 -4.44 3.77 -0.83
N ASP A 143 -3.40 4.15 -1.60
CA ASP A 143 -3.56 4.99 -2.79
C ASP A 143 -4.35 4.29 -3.91
N VAL A 144 -4.07 3.01 -4.17
CA VAL A 144 -4.80 2.20 -5.16
C VAL A 144 -6.25 2.04 -4.75
N MET A 145 -6.50 1.76 -3.47
CA MET A 145 -7.86 1.58 -2.94
C MET A 145 -8.68 2.88 -2.97
N ALA A 146 -8.07 4.03 -2.72
CA ALA A 146 -8.71 5.34 -2.83
C ALA A 146 -9.15 5.61 -4.28
N LYS A 147 -8.22 5.50 -5.23
CA LYS A 147 -8.49 5.70 -6.67
C LYS A 147 -9.57 4.76 -7.21
N ALA A 148 -9.54 3.49 -6.79
CA ALA A 148 -10.56 2.51 -7.16
C ALA A 148 -11.94 2.77 -6.53
N SER A 149 -12.06 3.70 -5.57
CA SER A 149 -13.33 4.14 -5.01
C SER A 149 -13.94 5.33 -5.76
N GLU A 150 -13.09 6.11 -6.43
CA GLU A 150 -13.49 7.33 -7.16
C GLU A 150 -13.96 7.03 -8.60
N SER A 151 -13.68 5.83 -9.14
CA SER A 151 -14.16 5.42 -10.46
C SER A 151 -15.54 4.78 -10.35
N PRO A 152 -16.64 5.48 -10.70
CA PRO A 152 -17.95 4.84 -10.78
C PRO A 152 -17.97 3.85 -11.94
N SER A 153 -18.53 2.67 -11.70
CA SER A 153 -18.87 1.61 -12.64
C SER A 153 -19.45 2.14 -13.96
N GLN A 154 -18.63 2.29 -14.99
CA GLN A 154 -19.12 2.33 -16.37
C GLN A 154 -19.08 0.91 -16.94
N ALA A 155 -20.03 0.09 -16.54
CA ALA A 155 -20.30 -1.17 -17.22
C ALA A 155 -21.72 -1.66 -16.88
N SER A 156 -22.73 -0.93 -17.35
CA SER A 156 -24.10 -1.46 -17.44
C SER A 156 -24.94 -0.54 -18.32
N ASP A 157 -24.70 -0.52 -19.65
CA ASP A 157 -25.71 -0.14 -20.64
C ASP A 157 -25.21 -0.50 -22.05
N ALA A 158 -25.14 -1.80 -22.33
CA ALA A 158 -25.02 -2.26 -23.70
C ALA A 158 -25.65 -3.66 -23.85
N ALA A 159 -26.89 -3.79 -23.41
CA ALA A 159 -27.68 -4.98 -23.75
C ALA A 159 -29.20 -4.68 -23.61
N THR A 160 -29.74 -3.79 -24.43
CA THR A 160 -31.15 -3.84 -24.77
C THR A 160 -31.38 -3.02 -26.04
N GLY A 161 -31.47 -3.70 -27.17
CA GLY A 161 -31.74 -3.03 -28.42
C GLY A 161 -31.68 -3.97 -29.62
N VAL A 162 -32.30 -5.14 -29.52
CA VAL A 162 -32.76 -5.85 -30.75
C VAL A 162 -34.17 -6.30 -30.50
N SER A 163 -35.10 -5.60 -31.09
CA SER A 163 -36.44 -6.12 -31.37
C SER A 163 -37.05 -5.37 -32.55
N SER A 164 -37.33 -6.09 -33.59
CA SER A 164 -38.28 -5.97 -34.69
C SER A 164 -37.64 -6.04 -36.03
#